data_3d9b315881d74dc989a553f495f89d22
#
_entry.id   3d9b315881d74dc989a553f495f89d22
#
_cell.length_a   1.000
_cell.length_b   1.000
_cell.length_c   1.000
_cell.angle_alpha   90.00
_cell.angle_beta   90.00
_cell.angle_gamma   90.00
#
_symmetry.space_group_name_H-M   'P 1'
#
loop_
_entity.id
_entity.type
_entity.pdbx_description
1 polymer ?
#
loop_
_entity_poly.entity_id
_entity_poly.type
_entity_poly.pdbx_seq_one_letter_code
_entity_poly.pdbx_strand_id
1 'polypeptide(L)'
;MAAAVLVTLAIAGEAAAEVVGRSVQGRAIGATYVGSPQAERVVLVVGEIHGTERAGRAVIGRLRLARPPRGVALLLVDSANPDGGRAGTRWNARGVDLNRNFPFGWRPLGVPFDTYHSGSAPLSEPESTALAELVRRVRPRVTVWYH
;
A
#
# COMPACT_ATOMS: atom_id res chain seq x y z
N MET A 1 -35.80 -31.58 30.24
CA MET A 1 -35.70 -30.37 29.40
C MET A 1 -34.24 -29.98 29.36
N ALA A 2 -33.52 -30.32 28.31
CA ALA A 2 -32.08 -29.97 28.15
C ALA A 2 -32.00 -28.69 27.31
N ALA A 3 -31.38 -27.63 27.88
CA ALA A 3 -31.14 -26.39 27.19
C ALA A 3 -29.88 -26.53 26.30
N ALA A 4 -30.07 -26.44 25.00
CA ALA A 4 -28.96 -26.37 24.07
C ALA A 4 -28.31 -25.00 24.12
N VAL A 5 -27.03 -24.96 24.55
CA VAL A 5 -26.21 -23.75 24.46
C VAL A 5 -25.70 -23.62 23.03
N LEU A 6 -26.22 -22.66 22.28
CA LEU A 6 -25.71 -22.32 20.96
C LEU A 6 -24.39 -21.53 21.17
N VAL A 7 -23.26 -22.17 20.94
CA VAL A 7 -21.97 -21.50 20.85
C VAL A 7 -21.88 -20.88 19.47
N THR A 8 -22.10 -19.59 19.37
CA THR A 8 -21.86 -18.81 18.14
C THR A 8 -20.35 -18.65 17.98
N LEU A 9 -19.73 -19.48 17.13
CA LEU A 9 -18.36 -19.25 16.70
C LEU A 9 -18.33 -17.92 15.90
N ALA A 10 -17.73 -16.89 16.49
CA ALA A 10 -17.37 -15.70 15.75
C ALA A 10 -16.30 -16.07 14.71
N ILE A 11 -16.70 -16.16 13.44
CA ILE A 11 -15.76 -16.30 12.33
C ILE A 11 -14.91 -15.03 12.35
N ALA A 12 -13.61 -15.18 12.65
CA ALA A 12 -12.64 -14.10 12.47
C ALA A 12 -12.74 -13.67 11.00
N GLY A 13 -13.19 -12.44 10.77
CA GLY A 13 -13.43 -11.93 9.42
C GLY A 13 -12.15 -12.10 8.60
N GLU A 14 -12.26 -12.76 7.45
CA GLU A 14 -11.17 -12.83 6.48
C GLU A 14 -10.71 -11.41 6.18
N ALA A 15 -9.39 -11.21 6.21
CA ALA A 15 -8.79 -9.94 5.88
C ALA A 15 -9.20 -9.58 4.45
N ALA A 16 -10.05 -8.56 4.28
CA ALA A 16 -10.52 -8.14 2.96
C ALA A 16 -9.31 -7.62 2.17
N ALA A 17 -8.86 -8.43 1.21
CA ALA A 17 -7.76 -8.11 0.32
C ALA A 17 -8.30 -7.62 -1.03
N GLU A 18 -7.73 -6.55 -1.57
CA GLU A 18 -8.09 -6.01 -2.88
C GLU A 18 -6.84 -5.74 -3.72
N VAL A 19 -6.97 -5.82 -5.04
CA VAL A 19 -5.96 -5.31 -5.98
C VAL A 19 -6.32 -3.86 -6.28
N VAL A 20 -5.50 -2.92 -5.80
CA VAL A 20 -5.74 -1.48 -5.95
C VAL A 20 -5.14 -0.92 -7.23
N GLY A 21 -4.26 -1.67 -7.89
CA GLY A 21 -3.68 -1.30 -9.16
C GLY A 21 -2.68 -2.35 -9.65
N ARG A 22 -1.99 -2.01 -10.74
CA ARG A 22 -0.92 -2.83 -11.31
C ARG A 22 0.28 -1.96 -11.65
N SER A 23 1.47 -2.54 -11.50
CA SER A 23 2.72 -1.91 -11.92
C SER A 23 2.86 -1.84 -13.44
N VAL A 24 3.90 -1.16 -13.90
CA VAL A 24 4.26 -1.10 -15.34
C VAL A 24 4.33 -2.49 -15.98
N GLN A 25 4.86 -3.49 -15.27
CA GLN A 25 4.95 -4.87 -15.77
C GLN A 25 3.75 -5.74 -15.38
N GLY A 26 2.62 -5.13 -15.01
CA GLY A 26 1.35 -5.82 -14.74
C GLY A 26 1.27 -6.53 -13.39
N ARG A 27 2.26 -6.39 -12.50
CA ARG A 27 2.23 -7.00 -11.15
C ARG A 27 1.18 -6.29 -10.29
N ALA A 28 0.38 -7.08 -9.58
CA ALA A 28 -0.64 -6.54 -8.70
C ALA A 28 -0.05 -5.72 -7.55
N ILE A 29 -0.63 -4.56 -7.30
CA ILE A 29 -0.46 -3.78 -6.07
C ILE A 29 -1.65 -4.13 -5.19
N GLY A 30 -1.39 -4.90 -4.14
CA GLY A 30 -2.41 -5.40 -3.23
C GLY A 30 -2.53 -4.53 -1.98
N ALA A 31 -3.76 -4.38 -1.49
CA ALA A 31 -4.04 -3.78 -0.19
C ALA A 31 -4.87 -4.76 0.66
N THR A 32 -4.60 -4.82 1.95
CA THR A 32 -5.27 -5.73 2.88
C THR A 32 -5.70 -4.98 4.13
N TYR A 33 -6.97 -5.13 4.51
CA TYR A 33 -7.46 -4.59 5.77
C TYR A 33 -7.10 -5.51 6.94
N VAL A 34 -6.71 -4.89 8.06
CA VAL A 34 -6.66 -5.51 9.39
C VAL A 34 -7.60 -4.73 10.28
N GLY A 35 -8.62 -5.40 10.78
CA GLY A 35 -9.81 -4.78 11.38
C GLY A 35 -10.93 -4.60 10.34
N SER A 36 -12.00 -3.91 10.73
CA SER A 36 -13.18 -3.73 9.87
C SER A 36 -12.90 -2.72 8.74
N PRO A 37 -13.18 -3.06 7.47
CA PRO A 37 -13.14 -2.09 6.37
C PRO A 37 -14.11 -0.90 6.55
N GLN A 38 -15.13 -1.06 7.40
CA GLN A 38 -16.10 -0.02 7.77
C GLN A 38 -15.68 0.78 9.02
N ALA A 39 -14.43 0.62 9.49
CA ALA A 39 -13.94 1.37 10.63
C ALA A 39 -13.99 2.90 10.37
N GLU A 40 -14.36 3.65 11.39
CA GLU A 40 -14.44 5.11 11.34
C GLU A 40 -13.09 5.77 10.96
N ARG A 41 -12.01 5.14 11.38
CA ARG A 41 -10.64 5.63 11.18
C ARG A 41 -9.77 4.59 10.51
N VAL A 42 -9.23 4.93 9.35
CA VAL A 42 -8.29 4.08 8.62
C VAL A 42 -6.88 4.68 8.71
N VAL A 43 -5.91 3.83 9.04
CA VAL A 43 -4.47 4.13 8.92
C VAL A 43 -3.95 3.36 7.71
N LEU A 44 -3.48 4.08 6.69
CA LEU A 44 -2.83 3.47 5.53
C LEU A 44 -1.34 3.30 5.80
N VAL A 45 -0.84 2.09 5.60
CA VAL A 45 0.59 1.78 5.72
C VAL A 45 1.10 1.24 4.39
N VAL A 46 2.06 1.93 3.79
CA VAL A 46 2.63 1.59 2.48
C VAL A 46 4.09 1.22 2.63
N GLY A 47 4.46 0.05 2.16
CA GLY A 47 5.84 -0.44 2.13
C GLY A 47 6.47 -0.34 0.75
N GLU A 48 7.80 -0.41 0.73
CA GLU A 48 8.62 -0.63 -0.46
C GLU A 48 8.27 0.33 -1.63
N ILE A 49 8.33 1.65 -1.37
CA ILE A 49 8.22 2.63 -2.46
C ILE A 49 9.47 2.59 -3.37
N HIS A 50 10.62 2.26 -2.81
CA HIS A 50 11.82 1.90 -3.54
C HIS A 50 12.09 0.40 -3.36
N GLY A 51 12.30 -0.32 -4.46
CA GLY A 51 12.41 -1.77 -4.41
C GLY A 51 13.66 -2.32 -3.71
N THR A 52 14.62 -1.45 -3.36
CA THR A 52 15.79 -1.77 -2.53
C THR A 52 15.49 -1.71 -1.03
N GLU A 53 14.35 -1.15 -0.61
CA GLU A 53 14.04 -0.80 0.78
C GLU A 53 12.97 -1.76 1.36
N ARG A 54 13.39 -2.94 1.79
CA ARG A 54 12.48 -4.03 2.18
C ARG A 54 11.99 -3.99 3.64
N ALA A 55 12.50 -3.08 4.46
CA ALA A 55 12.15 -3.01 5.88
C ALA A 55 10.63 -2.79 6.09
N GLY A 56 10.00 -1.96 5.27
CA GLY A 56 8.56 -1.71 5.32
C GLY A 56 7.72 -2.97 5.15
N ARG A 57 8.11 -3.90 4.28
CA ARG A 57 7.41 -5.19 4.10
C ARG A 57 7.45 -6.04 5.36
N ALA A 58 8.60 -6.06 6.06
CA ALA A 58 8.73 -6.80 7.31
C ALA A 58 7.83 -6.22 8.41
N VAL A 59 7.74 -4.88 8.50
CA VAL A 59 6.83 -4.19 9.42
C VAL A 59 5.37 -4.54 9.08
N ILE A 60 4.98 -4.45 7.83
CA ILE A 60 3.62 -4.78 7.35
C ILE A 60 3.27 -6.24 7.67
N GLY A 61 4.21 -7.18 7.46
CA GLY A 61 4.03 -8.57 7.83
C GLY A 61 3.67 -8.76 9.31
N ARG A 62 4.24 -7.96 10.21
CA ARG A 62 3.90 -7.96 11.64
C ARG A 62 2.57 -7.27 11.91
N LEU A 63 2.27 -6.17 11.22
CA LEU A 63 1.01 -5.44 11.38
C LEU A 63 -0.22 -6.26 10.95
N ARG A 64 -0.06 -7.25 10.07
CA ARG A 64 -1.12 -8.20 9.73
C ARG A 64 -1.62 -9.01 10.91
N LEU A 65 -0.80 -9.20 11.92
CA LEU A 65 -1.14 -9.90 13.16
C LEU A 65 -1.65 -8.96 14.25
N ALA A 66 -1.72 -7.67 13.98
CA ALA A 66 -2.16 -6.67 14.94
C ALA A 66 -3.67 -6.78 15.20
N ARG A 67 -4.06 -6.28 16.37
CA ARG A 67 -5.48 -6.12 16.75
C ARG A 67 -5.74 -4.62 16.96
N PRO A 68 -6.15 -3.90 15.91
CA PRO A 68 -6.43 -2.48 16.03
C PRO A 68 -7.53 -2.22 17.07
N PRO A 69 -7.49 -1.09 17.77
CA PRO A 69 -8.56 -0.69 18.66
C PRO A 69 -9.91 -0.60 17.94
N ARG A 70 -11.01 -0.69 18.71
CA ARG A 70 -12.36 -0.54 18.16
C ARG A 70 -12.49 0.79 17.37
N GLY A 71 -13.09 0.72 16.18
CA GLY A 71 -13.27 1.88 15.30
C GLY A 71 -12.03 2.28 14.51
N VAL A 72 -10.93 1.52 14.60
CA VAL A 72 -9.71 1.71 13.81
C VAL A 72 -9.48 0.49 12.91
N ALA A 73 -9.07 0.72 11.68
CA ALA A 73 -8.53 -0.31 10.78
C ALA A 73 -7.16 0.12 10.24
N LEU A 74 -6.31 -0.87 9.99
CA LEU A 74 -5.12 -0.68 9.18
C LEU A 74 -5.42 -1.11 7.75
N LEU A 75 -4.98 -0.33 6.77
CA LEU A 75 -4.95 -0.73 5.37
C LEU A 75 -3.49 -0.86 4.95
N LEU A 76 -3.08 -2.06 4.61
CA LEU A 76 -1.68 -2.42 4.42
C LEU A 76 -1.40 -2.68 2.94
N VAL A 77 -0.48 -1.93 2.35
CA VAL A 77 0.06 -2.12 0.99
C VAL A 77 1.50 -2.62 1.11
N ASP A 78 1.75 -3.89 0.78
CA ASP A 78 3.07 -4.51 0.97
C ASP A 78 4.16 -3.85 0.16
N SER A 79 3.86 -3.56 -1.09
CA SER A 79 4.80 -2.96 -2.02
C SER A 79 4.09 -1.95 -2.91
N ALA A 80 4.56 -0.71 -2.86
CA ALA A 80 4.20 0.34 -3.80
C ALA A 80 4.89 0.13 -5.15
N ASN A 81 6.03 -0.58 -5.17
CA ASN A 81 6.90 -0.78 -6.33
C ASN A 81 7.25 -2.26 -6.52
N PRO A 82 6.29 -3.12 -6.92
CA PRO A 82 6.56 -4.55 -7.05
C PRO A 82 7.54 -4.89 -8.17
N ASP A 83 7.70 -4.03 -9.17
CA ASP A 83 8.69 -4.22 -10.24
C ASP A 83 10.09 -3.95 -9.72
N GLY A 84 10.30 -2.82 -9.06
CA GLY A 84 11.56 -2.47 -8.41
C GLY A 84 11.94 -3.49 -7.33
N GLY A 85 10.96 -3.93 -6.53
CA GLY A 85 11.17 -4.96 -5.50
C GLY A 85 11.66 -6.28 -6.07
N ARG A 86 11.12 -6.70 -7.23
CA ARG A 86 11.58 -7.91 -7.93
C ARG A 86 12.97 -7.73 -8.55
N ALA A 87 13.22 -6.57 -9.15
CA ALA A 87 14.50 -6.26 -9.80
C ALA A 87 15.61 -5.89 -8.81
N GLY A 88 15.28 -5.57 -7.55
CA GLY A 88 16.21 -5.06 -6.55
C GLY A 88 16.72 -3.66 -6.89
N THR A 89 15.87 -2.83 -7.51
CA THR A 89 16.20 -1.46 -7.93
C THR A 89 15.39 -0.43 -7.15
N ARG A 90 15.92 0.78 -7.05
CA ARG A 90 15.20 1.91 -6.45
C ARG A 90 13.94 2.26 -7.24
N TRP A 91 14.06 2.30 -8.55
CA TRP A 91 13.06 2.79 -9.49
C TRP A 91 11.99 1.73 -9.81
N ASN A 92 10.88 2.19 -10.42
CA ASN A 92 9.97 1.29 -11.10
C ASN A 92 10.57 0.78 -12.43
N ALA A 93 9.82 0.00 -13.20
CA ALA A 93 10.31 -0.58 -14.45
C ALA A 93 10.61 0.44 -15.56
N ARG A 94 10.17 1.71 -15.43
CA ARG A 94 10.48 2.81 -16.36
C ARG A 94 11.64 3.69 -15.88
N GLY A 95 12.30 3.33 -14.78
CA GLY A 95 13.38 4.11 -14.22
C GLY A 95 12.92 5.36 -13.46
N VAL A 96 11.67 5.40 -12.99
CA VAL A 96 11.09 6.51 -12.25
C VAL A 96 11.21 6.27 -10.74
N ASP A 97 11.68 7.27 -10.01
CA ASP A 97 11.56 7.34 -8.55
C ASP A 97 10.09 7.66 -8.18
N LEU A 98 9.34 6.65 -7.77
CA LEU A 98 7.92 6.80 -7.44
C LEU A 98 7.68 7.85 -6.35
N ASN A 99 8.64 8.05 -5.42
CA ASN A 99 8.56 9.09 -4.39
C ASN A 99 8.81 10.51 -4.93
N ARG A 100 9.04 10.66 -6.24
CA ARG A 100 9.10 11.94 -6.96
C ARG A 100 7.95 12.12 -7.95
N ASN A 101 7.09 11.10 -8.10
CA ASN A 101 6.03 11.10 -9.11
C ASN A 101 4.66 11.57 -8.59
N PHE A 102 4.51 11.87 -7.29
CA PHE A 102 3.27 12.42 -6.73
C PHE A 102 3.12 13.91 -7.00
N PRO A 103 1.87 14.45 -7.06
CA PRO A 103 1.61 15.81 -7.54
C PRO A 103 2.16 16.94 -6.67
N PHE A 104 2.22 16.73 -5.34
CA PHE A 104 2.65 17.78 -4.42
C PHE A 104 4.13 18.14 -4.63
N GLY A 105 4.39 19.38 -5.00
CA GLY A 105 5.74 19.86 -5.25
C GLY A 105 6.45 19.22 -6.44
N TRP A 106 5.71 18.53 -7.33
CA TRP A 106 6.29 17.90 -8.50
C TRP A 106 6.98 18.92 -9.40
N ARG A 107 8.12 18.55 -9.93
CA ARG A 107 8.87 19.25 -10.96
C ARG A 107 9.65 18.25 -11.79
N PRO A 108 9.96 18.54 -13.07
CA PRO A 108 10.77 17.62 -13.88
C PRO A 108 12.18 17.51 -13.28
N LEU A 109 12.61 16.29 -13.01
CA LEU A 109 13.93 15.94 -12.45
C LEU A 109 14.50 14.76 -13.20
N GLY A 110 15.76 14.85 -13.57
CA GLY A 110 16.55 13.76 -14.12
C GLY A 110 16.02 13.12 -15.40
N VAL A 111 16.66 12.04 -15.79
CA VAL A 111 16.24 11.16 -16.89
C VAL A 111 16.01 9.75 -16.32
N PRO A 112 15.36 8.83 -17.07
CA PRO A 112 15.15 7.45 -16.61
C PRO A 112 16.41 6.83 -16.00
N PHE A 113 16.22 6.23 -14.81
CA PHE A 113 17.26 5.61 -13.98
C PHE A 113 18.18 6.57 -13.21
N ASP A 114 18.01 7.89 -13.34
CA ASP A 114 18.60 8.83 -12.39
C ASP A 114 17.95 8.67 -11.00
N THR A 115 18.72 8.90 -9.95
CA THR A 115 18.27 8.68 -8.54
C THR A 115 16.94 9.35 -8.22
N TYR A 116 16.67 10.52 -8.81
CA TYR A 116 15.47 11.33 -8.53
C TYR A 116 14.61 11.57 -9.77
N HIS A 117 14.70 10.73 -10.80
CA HIS A 117 13.87 10.91 -11.99
C HIS A 117 12.39 10.87 -11.62
N SER A 118 11.68 11.98 -11.90
CA SER A 118 10.32 12.20 -11.45
C SER A 118 9.22 11.71 -12.41
N GLY A 119 9.62 11.11 -13.53
CA GLY A 119 8.68 10.76 -14.60
C GLY A 119 8.36 11.95 -15.50
N SER A 120 7.55 11.73 -16.55
CA SER A 120 7.20 12.73 -17.56
C SER A 120 6.17 13.76 -17.10
N ALA A 121 5.38 13.41 -16.07
CA ALA A 121 4.35 14.27 -15.47
C ALA A 121 4.05 13.76 -14.04
N PRO A 122 3.37 14.53 -13.19
CA PRO A 122 2.84 14.01 -11.93
C PRO A 122 1.86 12.87 -12.22
N LEU A 123 1.99 11.77 -11.48
CA LEU A 123 1.22 10.53 -11.66
C LEU A 123 1.36 9.93 -13.07
N SER A 124 2.52 10.09 -13.72
CA SER A 124 2.80 9.41 -15.01
C SER A 124 2.91 7.89 -14.86
N GLU A 125 3.15 7.41 -13.63
CA GLU A 125 3.36 6.00 -13.38
C GLU A 125 2.08 5.32 -12.84
N PRO A 126 1.75 4.11 -13.31
CA PRO A 126 0.55 3.40 -12.88
C PRO A 126 0.55 3.11 -11.38
N GLU A 127 1.73 2.87 -10.78
CA GLU A 127 1.88 2.63 -9.36
C GLU A 127 1.48 3.86 -8.53
N SER A 128 2.00 5.04 -8.86
CA SER A 128 1.69 6.28 -8.15
C SER A 128 0.23 6.71 -8.36
N THR A 129 -0.31 6.50 -9.56
CA THR A 129 -1.73 6.72 -9.86
C THR A 129 -2.62 5.84 -8.99
N ALA A 130 -2.36 4.53 -8.93
CA ALA A 130 -3.14 3.60 -8.13
C ALA A 130 -3.14 3.96 -6.64
N LEU A 131 -1.98 4.34 -6.10
CA LEU A 131 -1.86 4.74 -4.69
C LEU A 131 -2.55 6.08 -4.42
N ALA A 132 -2.45 7.05 -5.32
CA ALA A 132 -3.15 8.33 -5.18
C ALA A 132 -4.68 8.14 -5.24
N GLU A 133 -5.18 7.24 -6.08
CA GLU A 133 -6.59 6.88 -6.13
C GLU A 133 -7.04 6.15 -4.87
N LEU A 134 -6.24 5.23 -4.35
CA LEU A 134 -6.49 4.57 -3.07
C LEU A 134 -6.64 5.59 -1.95
N VAL A 135 -5.70 6.53 -1.81
CA VAL A 135 -5.76 7.59 -0.79
C VAL A 135 -7.02 8.45 -0.96
N ARG A 136 -7.37 8.84 -2.19
CA ARG A 136 -8.59 9.65 -2.45
C ARG A 136 -9.88 8.91 -2.12
N ARG A 137 -9.92 7.59 -2.39
CA ARG A 137 -11.09 6.73 -2.12
C ARG A 137 -11.26 6.46 -0.64
N VAL A 138 -10.18 6.07 0.05
CA VAL A 138 -10.20 5.62 1.45
C VAL A 138 -10.20 6.80 2.44
N ARG A 139 -9.59 7.92 2.06
CA ARG A 139 -9.40 9.11 2.92
C ARG A 139 -8.84 8.76 4.30
N PRO A 140 -7.68 8.07 4.35
CA PRO A 140 -7.12 7.61 5.62
C PRO A 140 -6.84 8.79 6.56
N ARG A 141 -7.02 8.56 7.85
CA ARG A 141 -6.74 9.58 8.87
C ARG A 141 -5.24 9.84 9.01
N VAL A 142 -4.44 8.82 8.75
CA VAL A 142 -2.96 8.85 8.77
C VAL A 142 -2.45 7.98 7.64
N THR A 143 -1.36 8.39 7.01
CA THR A 143 -0.59 7.58 6.08
C THR A 143 0.85 7.44 6.58
N VAL A 144 1.38 6.21 6.56
CA VAL A 144 2.76 5.89 6.90
C VAL A 144 3.41 5.26 5.69
N TRP A 145 4.51 5.83 5.21
CA TRP A 145 5.24 5.35 4.06
C TRP A 145 6.64 4.93 4.47
N TYR A 146 6.95 3.67 4.21
CA TYR A 146 8.27 3.12 4.51
C TYR A 146 9.17 3.19 3.27
N HIS A 147 10.34 3.67 3.56
CA HIS A 147 11.49 3.68 2.68
C HIS A 147 12.45 2.58 3.04
#